data_2c3cd3b74cf0e1bfe9044bb3dc936488
#
_entry.id   2c3cd3b74cf0e1bfe9044bb3dc936488
#
_cell.length_a   1.000
_cell.length_b   1.000
_cell.length_c   1.000
_cell.angle_alpha   90.00
_cell.angle_beta   90.00
_cell.angle_gamma   90.00
#
_symmetry.space_group_name_H-M   'P 1'
#
loop_
_entity.id
_entity.type
_entity.pdbx_description
1 polymer ?
#
loop_
_entity_poly.entity_id
_entity_poly.type
_entity_poly.pdbx_seq_one_letter_code
_entity_poly.pdbx_strand_id
1 'polypeptide(L)'
;LFERRKLYMDDYMQKLSKKITSYLILNKVDNLVISRNLSFTKTSGEIKMLKKTKQKFYQIPFGRLLNLIEDKLLAKEIKVIEINEAYTSKTSSLNADIVKIQEKSKKKEKILPNDLNGSRGNKVSGNLNNPLGRGLFKDIVINKVINADINAAVNHIKVGINQIGLKDIKINKDLFKYCNPIKIKSNHEFDKLIKTYQIVDIQKV
;
A
#
# COMPACT_ATOMS: atom_id res chain seq x y z
N LEU A 1 -16.60 -9.21 28.49
CA LEU A 1 -16.00 -9.74 27.26
C LEU A 1 -15.70 -8.62 26.25
N PHE A 2 -16.62 -7.70 26.04
CA PHE A 2 -16.50 -6.60 25.05
C PHE A 2 -15.42 -5.58 25.45
N GLU A 3 -15.40 -5.13 26.69
CA GLU A 3 -14.39 -4.19 27.21
C GLU A 3 -12.97 -4.78 27.18
N ARG A 4 -12.81 -6.04 27.57
CA ARG A 4 -11.52 -6.74 27.51
C ARG A 4 -10.98 -6.80 26.08
N ARG A 5 -11.84 -7.04 25.10
CA ARG A 5 -11.46 -7.03 23.68
C ARG A 5 -11.06 -5.62 23.22
N LYS A 6 -11.79 -4.58 23.62
CA LYS A 6 -11.47 -3.20 23.31
C LYS A 6 -10.10 -2.82 23.85
N LEU A 7 -9.84 -3.09 25.11
CA LEU A 7 -8.53 -2.81 25.76
C LEU A 7 -7.38 -3.54 25.04
N TYR A 8 -7.60 -4.82 24.69
CA TYR A 8 -6.60 -5.59 23.93
C TYR A 8 -6.31 -4.97 22.55
N MET A 9 -7.36 -4.56 21.82
CA MET A 9 -7.19 -3.91 20.53
C MET A 9 -6.49 -2.56 20.65
N ASP A 10 -6.80 -1.79 21.67
CA ASP A 10 -6.18 -0.50 21.94
C ASP A 10 -4.69 -0.65 22.25
N ASP A 11 -4.32 -1.57 23.11
CA ASP A 11 -2.92 -1.90 23.42
C ASP A 11 -2.18 -2.39 22.16
N TYR A 12 -2.81 -3.26 21.36
CA TYR A 12 -2.23 -3.75 20.13
C TYR A 12 -1.95 -2.62 19.14
N MET A 13 -2.92 -1.70 18.92
CA MET A 13 -2.78 -0.55 18.01
C MET A 13 -1.69 0.41 18.49
N GLN A 14 -1.58 0.64 19.80
CA GLN A 14 -0.51 1.45 20.38
C GLN A 14 0.87 0.83 20.12
N LYS A 15 1.02 -0.46 20.36
CA LYS A 15 2.28 -1.20 20.13
C LYS A 15 2.64 -1.21 18.64
N LEU A 16 1.67 -1.45 17.76
CA LEU A 16 1.88 -1.49 16.33
C LEU A 16 2.27 -0.12 15.78
N SER A 17 1.55 0.95 16.16
CA SER A 17 1.90 2.31 15.75
C SER A 17 3.30 2.72 16.21
N LYS A 18 3.69 2.38 17.46
CA LYS A 18 5.04 2.63 17.96
C LYS A 18 6.09 1.91 17.11
N LYS A 19 5.87 0.63 16.77
CA LYS A 19 6.80 -0.14 15.94
C LYS A 19 6.97 0.43 14.54
N ILE A 20 5.86 0.81 13.90
CA ILE A 20 5.90 1.44 12.57
C ILE A 20 6.69 2.76 12.65
N THR A 21 6.39 3.61 13.62
CA THR A 21 7.09 4.88 13.80
C THR A 21 8.58 4.67 14.05
N SER A 22 8.94 3.73 14.93
CA SER A 22 10.36 3.41 15.19
C SER A 22 11.09 2.92 13.94
N TYR A 23 10.41 2.12 13.10
CA TYR A 23 10.96 1.66 11.84
C TYR A 23 11.22 2.81 10.86
N LEU A 24 10.29 3.75 10.72
CA LEU A 24 10.43 4.91 9.85
C LEU A 24 11.58 5.82 10.31
N ILE A 25 11.69 6.08 11.62
CA ILE A 25 12.78 6.89 12.19
C ILE A 25 14.14 6.21 11.95
N LEU A 26 14.24 4.91 12.21
CA LEU A 26 15.48 4.16 12.06
C LEU A 26 15.99 4.18 10.60
N ASN A 27 15.07 4.19 9.65
CA ASN A 27 15.38 4.23 8.23
C ASN A 27 15.41 5.66 7.66
N LYS A 28 15.42 6.69 8.51
CA LYS A 28 15.52 8.11 8.12
C LYS A 28 14.50 8.51 7.06
N VAL A 29 13.25 8.05 7.25
CA VAL A 29 12.15 8.37 6.34
C VAL A 29 11.64 9.77 6.63
N ASP A 30 11.67 10.66 5.65
CA ASP A 30 11.17 12.04 5.77
C ASP A 30 9.65 12.14 5.54
N ASN A 31 9.11 11.27 4.69
CA ASN A 31 7.72 11.32 4.28
C ASN A 31 7.08 9.92 4.31
N LEU A 32 5.90 9.83 4.92
CA LEU A 32 5.06 8.63 4.86
C LEU A 32 3.87 8.90 3.93
N VAL A 33 3.73 8.10 2.88
CA VAL A 33 2.56 8.17 1.99
C VAL A 33 1.52 7.17 2.44
N ILE A 34 0.29 7.64 2.69
CA ILE A 34 -0.83 6.79 3.09
C ILE A 34 -2.07 7.06 2.23
N SER A 35 -2.95 6.07 2.16
CA SER A 35 -4.32 6.27 1.65
C SER A 35 -5.31 6.06 2.79
N ARG A 36 -6.17 7.06 3.00
CA ARG A 36 -7.29 6.97 3.96
C ARG A 36 -8.57 6.50 3.30
N ASN A 37 -8.51 5.87 2.15
CA ASN A 37 -9.72 5.44 1.48
C ASN A 37 -10.47 4.38 2.31
N LEU A 38 -11.00 4.84 3.45
CA LEU A 38 -11.87 4.11 4.36
C LEU A 38 -13.28 3.88 3.75
N SER A 39 -13.46 4.22 2.47
CA SER A 39 -14.70 3.98 1.72
C SER A 39 -15.07 2.49 1.62
N PHE A 40 -14.18 1.59 2.04
CA PHE A 40 -14.54 0.21 2.37
C PHE A 40 -15.73 0.12 3.33
N THR A 41 -16.03 1.17 4.09
CA THR A 41 -17.10 1.16 5.09
C THR A 41 -18.44 1.64 4.56
N LYS A 42 -18.50 2.51 3.55
CA LYS A 42 -19.76 3.16 3.15
C LYS A 42 -20.34 2.73 1.79
N THR A 43 -19.52 2.31 0.83
CA THR A 43 -19.97 1.95 -0.53
C THR A 43 -19.90 0.45 -0.82
N SER A 44 -19.90 -0.35 0.16
CA SER A 44 -19.53 -1.77 0.16
C SER A 44 -20.56 -2.74 -0.40
N GLY A 45 -21.45 -2.30 -1.29
CA GLY A 45 -22.26 -3.24 -2.07
C GLY A 45 -21.46 -4.20 -2.96
N GLU A 46 -20.22 -3.80 -3.33
CA GLU A 46 -19.41 -4.52 -4.31
C GLU A 46 -18.36 -5.48 -3.75
N ILE A 47 -18.09 -5.47 -2.43
CA ILE A 47 -17.10 -6.42 -1.89
C ILE A 47 -17.78 -7.78 -1.72
N LYS A 48 -17.54 -8.67 -2.68
CA LYS A 48 -17.96 -10.09 -2.64
C LYS A 48 -17.13 -10.86 -1.61
N MET A 49 -17.31 -10.56 -0.33
CA MET A 49 -16.72 -11.31 0.78
C MET A 49 -17.81 -12.06 1.52
N LEU A 50 -17.50 -13.24 2.06
CA LEU A 50 -18.39 -13.94 2.96
C LEU A 50 -18.79 -13.04 4.13
N LYS A 51 -20.06 -13.04 4.53
CA LYS A 51 -20.63 -12.16 5.59
C LYS A 51 -19.78 -12.16 6.88
N LYS A 52 -19.35 -13.34 7.34
CA LYS A 52 -18.45 -13.48 8.52
C LYS A 52 -17.11 -12.81 8.34
N THR A 53 -16.47 -12.94 7.17
CA THR A 53 -15.15 -12.32 6.89
C THR A 53 -15.27 -10.81 6.79
N LYS A 54 -16.34 -10.33 6.16
CA LYS A 54 -16.67 -8.90 6.05
C LYS A 54 -16.85 -8.28 7.45
N GLN A 55 -17.61 -8.94 8.32
CA GLN A 55 -17.84 -8.48 9.68
C GLN A 55 -16.53 -8.41 10.51
N LYS A 56 -15.65 -9.42 10.40
CA LYS A 56 -14.34 -9.41 11.07
C LYS A 56 -13.45 -8.28 10.56
N PHE A 57 -13.45 -8.03 9.25
CA PHE A 57 -12.66 -6.99 8.63
C PHE A 57 -13.08 -5.59 9.11
N TYR A 58 -14.38 -5.30 9.17
CA TYR A 58 -14.90 -4.02 9.66
C TYR A 58 -14.65 -3.76 11.14
N GLN A 59 -14.31 -4.80 11.91
CA GLN A 59 -13.97 -4.66 13.31
C GLN A 59 -12.53 -4.21 13.54
N ILE A 60 -11.69 -4.14 12.50
CA ILE A 60 -10.32 -3.65 12.61
C ILE A 60 -10.34 -2.12 12.54
N PRO A 61 -9.90 -1.40 13.60
CA PRO A 61 -9.98 0.06 13.65
C PRO A 61 -8.80 0.70 12.88
N PHE A 62 -8.74 0.50 11.57
CA PHE A 62 -7.66 1.04 10.73
C PHE A 62 -7.51 2.57 10.84
N GLY A 63 -8.63 3.31 10.88
CA GLY A 63 -8.58 4.76 11.03
C GLY A 63 -7.90 5.19 12.33
N ARG A 64 -8.15 4.47 13.44
CA ARG A 64 -7.49 4.72 14.71
C ARG A 64 -5.99 4.43 14.64
N LEU A 65 -5.59 3.35 13.98
CA LEU A 65 -4.17 3.04 13.77
C LEU A 65 -3.47 4.16 12.99
N LEU A 66 -4.07 4.66 11.91
CA LEU A 66 -3.51 5.74 11.12
C LEU A 66 -3.36 7.03 11.95
N ASN A 67 -4.38 7.41 12.71
CA ASN A 67 -4.30 8.58 13.61
C ASN A 67 -3.16 8.44 14.64
N LEU A 68 -3.02 7.26 15.26
CA LEU A 68 -1.93 6.99 16.20
C LEU A 68 -0.54 7.06 15.56
N ILE A 69 -0.42 6.66 14.30
CA ILE A 69 0.83 6.79 13.54
C ILE A 69 1.11 8.27 13.26
N GLU A 70 0.13 9.02 12.76
CA GLU A 70 0.27 10.45 12.47
C GLU A 70 0.68 11.27 13.69
N ASP A 71 0.00 11.08 14.83
CA ASP A 71 0.32 11.77 16.08
C ASP A 71 1.78 11.53 16.50
N LYS A 72 2.26 10.28 16.35
CA LYS A 72 3.64 9.95 16.69
C LYS A 72 4.67 10.49 15.67
N LEU A 73 4.30 10.57 14.40
CA LEU A 73 5.18 11.06 13.33
C LEU A 73 5.27 12.59 13.36
N LEU A 74 4.19 13.28 13.72
CA LEU A 74 4.18 14.72 13.89
C LEU A 74 5.24 15.16 14.92
N ALA A 75 5.35 14.44 16.06
CA ALA A 75 6.36 14.70 17.09
C ALA A 75 7.81 14.38 16.63
N LYS A 76 8.00 13.82 15.44
CA LYS A 76 9.29 13.44 14.86
C LYS A 76 9.58 14.13 13.52
N GLU A 77 8.77 15.16 13.20
CA GLU A 77 8.90 15.95 11.96
C GLU A 77 8.81 15.14 10.67
N ILE A 78 8.28 13.90 10.75
CA ILE A 78 8.01 13.06 9.57
C ILE A 78 6.67 13.47 8.99
N LYS A 79 6.67 13.92 7.75
CA LYS A 79 5.46 14.38 7.07
C LYS A 79 4.61 13.21 6.61
N VAL A 80 3.30 13.26 6.90
CA VAL A 80 2.33 12.30 6.35
C VAL A 80 1.65 12.91 5.14
N ILE A 81 1.69 12.19 4.02
CA ILE A 81 1.10 12.61 2.74
C ILE A 81 -0.08 11.69 2.46
N GLU A 82 -1.27 12.25 2.49
CA GLU A 82 -2.49 11.52 2.14
C GLU A 82 -2.76 11.60 0.63
N ILE A 83 -2.98 10.44 0.01
CA ILE A 83 -3.20 10.34 -1.43
C ILE A 83 -4.53 9.71 -1.79
N ASN A 84 -4.97 9.97 -3.03
CA ASN A 84 -6.05 9.21 -3.65
C ASN A 84 -5.48 7.92 -4.25
N GLU A 85 -6.02 6.76 -3.84
CA GLU A 85 -5.56 5.45 -4.30
C GLU A 85 -6.20 4.97 -5.62
N ALA A 86 -7.03 5.80 -6.26
CA ALA A 86 -7.71 5.40 -7.49
C ALA A 86 -6.71 4.89 -8.53
N TYR A 87 -7.00 3.73 -9.12
CA TYR A 87 -6.20 3.04 -10.13
C TYR A 87 -4.81 2.53 -9.70
N THR A 88 -4.30 2.82 -8.52
CA THR A 88 -2.94 2.44 -8.10
C THR A 88 -2.70 0.93 -8.14
N SER A 89 -3.69 0.12 -7.80
CA SER A 89 -3.59 -1.35 -7.85
C SER A 89 -3.82 -1.95 -9.25
N LYS A 90 -4.31 -1.14 -10.20
CA LYS A 90 -4.63 -1.58 -11.56
C LYS A 90 -3.57 -1.15 -12.59
N THR A 91 -2.74 -0.19 -12.25
CA THR A 91 -1.73 0.43 -13.12
C THR A 91 -0.38 -0.20 -12.89
N SER A 92 0.38 -0.44 -13.95
CA SER A 92 1.77 -0.87 -13.81
C SER A 92 2.62 0.23 -13.18
N SER A 93 3.29 -0.08 -12.08
CA SER A 93 4.27 0.82 -11.48
C SER A 93 5.58 0.89 -12.26
N LEU A 94 5.81 -0.01 -13.21
CA LEU A 94 7.04 -0.07 -14.01
C LEU A 94 6.96 0.79 -15.27
N ASN A 95 5.85 0.67 -16.02
CA ASN A 95 5.75 1.18 -17.37
C ASN A 95 4.53 2.09 -17.61
N ALA A 96 3.81 2.49 -16.57
CA ALA A 96 2.70 3.41 -16.70
C ALA A 96 2.82 4.62 -15.77
N ASP A 97 2.20 5.73 -16.19
CA ASP A 97 2.15 6.96 -15.42
C ASP A 97 0.82 7.05 -14.67
N ILE A 98 0.85 6.66 -13.40
CA ILE A 98 -0.34 6.68 -12.53
C ILE A 98 -0.89 8.09 -12.35
N VAL A 99 -0.06 9.14 -12.38
CA VAL A 99 -0.51 10.52 -12.20
C VAL A 99 -1.38 10.95 -13.39
N LYS A 100 -0.92 10.71 -14.62
CA LYS A 100 -1.72 10.97 -15.83
C LYS A 100 -3.02 10.17 -15.86
N ILE A 101 -3.01 8.92 -15.39
CA ILE A 101 -4.22 8.10 -15.32
C ILE A 101 -5.23 8.71 -14.35
N GLN A 102 -4.77 9.17 -13.17
CA GLN A 102 -5.64 9.84 -12.21
C GLN A 102 -6.18 11.17 -12.73
N GLU A 103 -5.40 11.93 -13.49
CA GLU A 103 -5.85 13.16 -14.17
C GLU A 103 -6.93 12.87 -15.20
N LYS A 104 -6.73 11.87 -16.07
CA LYS A 104 -7.76 11.40 -17.02
C LYS A 104 -9.05 11.02 -16.27
N SER A 105 -8.93 10.29 -15.18
CA SER A 105 -10.08 9.88 -14.35
C SER A 105 -10.84 11.08 -13.78
N LYS A 106 -10.13 12.09 -13.26
CA LYS A 106 -10.74 13.34 -12.76
C LYS A 106 -11.51 14.09 -13.86
N LYS A 107 -10.96 14.12 -15.09
CA LYS A 107 -11.59 14.71 -16.26
C LYS A 107 -12.71 13.86 -16.86
N LYS A 108 -13.00 12.69 -16.27
CA LYS A 108 -13.96 11.68 -16.79
C LYS A 108 -13.60 11.16 -18.19
N GLU A 109 -12.34 11.22 -18.56
CA GLU A 109 -11.83 10.67 -19.80
C GLU A 109 -11.79 9.14 -19.72
N LYS A 110 -11.98 8.47 -20.88
CA LYS A 110 -11.94 7.02 -20.95
C LYS A 110 -10.51 6.52 -20.73
N ILE A 111 -10.33 5.67 -19.72
CA ILE A 111 -9.08 4.99 -19.47
C ILE A 111 -9.10 3.64 -20.21
N LEU A 112 -8.17 3.46 -21.12
CA LEU A 112 -8.04 2.25 -21.90
C LEU A 112 -7.18 1.22 -21.16
N PRO A 113 -7.35 -0.10 -21.43
CA PRO A 113 -6.49 -1.14 -20.85
C PRO A 113 -5.00 -0.90 -21.10
N ASN A 114 -4.64 -0.39 -22.28
CA ASN A 114 -3.26 -0.07 -22.63
C ASN A 114 -2.67 1.11 -21.84
N ASP A 115 -3.49 2.01 -21.32
CA ASP A 115 -3.00 3.08 -20.43
C ASP A 115 -2.46 2.50 -19.12
N LEU A 116 -3.02 1.38 -18.67
CA LEU A 116 -2.66 0.72 -17.41
C LEU A 116 -1.39 -0.12 -17.50
N ASN A 117 -1.02 -0.56 -18.71
CA ASN A 117 0.16 -1.39 -19.00
C ASN A 117 0.27 -2.67 -18.16
N GLY A 118 -0.84 -3.18 -17.66
CA GLY A 118 -0.84 -4.40 -16.89
C GLY A 118 -2.19 -4.80 -16.31
N SER A 119 -2.19 -5.92 -15.62
CA SER A 119 -3.39 -6.43 -14.96
C SER A 119 -3.08 -7.16 -13.66
N ARG A 120 -3.93 -6.97 -12.67
CA ARG A 120 -3.93 -7.76 -11.43
C ARG A 120 -4.58 -9.12 -11.69
N GLY A 121 -4.01 -10.18 -11.12
CA GLY A 121 -4.58 -11.51 -11.19
C GLY A 121 -5.99 -11.59 -10.60
N ASN A 122 -6.82 -12.46 -11.15
CA ASN A 122 -8.19 -12.71 -10.67
C ASN A 122 -8.19 -13.78 -9.58
N LYS A 123 -9.24 -13.75 -8.75
CA LYS A 123 -9.39 -14.63 -7.58
C LYS A 123 -9.65 -16.10 -7.94
N VAL A 124 -10.07 -16.37 -9.15
CA VAL A 124 -10.46 -17.71 -9.58
C VAL A 124 -9.25 -18.40 -10.19
N SER A 125 -8.56 -19.19 -9.37
CA SER A 125 -7.65 -20.21 -9.86
C SER A 125 -8.45 -21.17 -10.74
N GLY A 126 -8.10 -21.25 -12.01
CA GLY A 126 -8.78 -22.14 -12.97
C GLY A 126 -9.32 -21.46 -14.23
N ASN A 127 -9.30 -20.12 -14.29
CA ASN A 127 -9.55 -19.46 -15.56
C ASN A 127 -8.28 -19.52 -16.41
N LEU A 128 -8.30 -20.35 -17.45
CA LEU A 128 -7.19 -20.54 -18.40
C LEU A 128 -6.71 -19.21 -19.04
N ASN A 129 -7.57 -18.19 -19.08
CA ASN A 129 -7.25 -16.88 -19.65
C ASN A 129 -6.56 -15.92 -18.66
N ASN A 130 -6.57 -16.21 -17.36
CA ASN A 130 -5.83 -15.42 -16.37
C ASN A 130 -5.35 -16.32 -15.21
N PRO A 131 -4.26 -17.07 -15.40
CA PRO A 131 -3.73 -17.99 -14.39
C PRO A 131 -3.09 -17.30 -13.19
N LEU A 132 -3.03 -15.97 -13.17
CA LEU A 132 -2.38 -15.21 -12.11
C LEU A 132 -3.27 -15.13 -10.87
N GLY A 133 -2.72 -15.51 -9.72
CA GLY A 133 -3.35 -15.31 -8.42
C GLY A 133 -3.54 -13.82 -8.09
N ARG A 134 -4.53 -13.50 -7.26
CA ARG A 134 -4.91 -12.12 -6.88
C ARG A 134 -3.77 -11.31 -6.24
N GLY A 135 -2.80 -11.97 -5.60
CA GLY A 135 -1.61 -11.34 -5.01
C GLY A 135 -0.55 -10.93 -6.03
N LEU A 136 -0.75 -11.25 -7.31
CA LEU A 136 0.19 -10.99 -8.38
C LEU A 136 -0.35 -9.94 -9.36
N PHE A 137 0.57 -9.18 -9.94
CA PHE A 137 0.34 -8.20 -11.00
C PHE A 137 1.24 -8.53 -12.17
N LYS A 138 0.69 -8.59 -13.38
CA LYS A 138 1.46 -8.80 -14.61
C LYS A 138 1.59 -7.47 -15.35
N ASP A 139 2.81 -7.02 -15.54
CA ASP A 139 3.14 -5.96 -16.49
C ASP A 139 3.18 -6.55 -17.89
N ILE A 140 2.43 -5.97 -18.83
CA ILE A 140 2.31 -6.51 -20.19
C ILE A 140 3.40 -6.00 -21.12
N VAL A 141 4.04 -4.87 -20.81
CA VAL A 141 5.08 -4.26 -21.64
C VAL A 141 6.37 -5.07 -21.56
N ILE A 142 6.79 -5.40 -20.35
CA ILE A 142 8.02 -6.18 -20.12
C ILE A 142 7.75 -7.65 -19.79
N ASN A 143 6.49 -8.08 -19.85
CA ASN A 143 6.03 -9.44 -19.53
C ASN A 143 6.51 -9.94 -18.16
N LYS A 144 6.55 -9.08 -17.14
CA LYS A 144 7.03 -9.41 -15.81
C LYS A 144 5.89 -9.50 -14.80
N VAL A 145 5.99 -10.51 -13.93
CA VAL A 145 5.05 -10.69 -12.81
C VAL A 145 5.70 -10.17 -11.53
N ILE A 146 4.96 -9.35 -10.79
CA ILE A 146 5.38 -8.74 -9.52
C ILE A 146 4.29 -8.91 -8.47
N ASN A 147 4.64 -8.71 -7.21
CA ASN A 147 3.65 -8.67 -6.12
C ASN A 147 2.70 -7.49 -6.33
N ALA A 148 1.38 -7.73 -6.25
CA ALA A 148 0.35 -6.73 -6.52
C ALA A 148 0.33 -5.61 -5.48
N ASP A 149 0.66 -5.91 -4.23
CA ASP A 149 0.65 -4.92 -3.15
C ASP A 149 1.89 -4.03 -3.22
N ILE A 150 3.05 -4.58 -3.61
CA ILE A 150 4.26 -3.78 -3.91
C ILE A 150 4.00 -2.87 -5.12
N ASN A 151 3.37 -3.40 -6.18
CA ASN A 151 2.99 -2.57 -7.33
C ASN A 151 2.12 -1.37 -6.91
N ALA A 152 1.12 -1.60 -6.08
CA ALA A 152 0.25 -0.55 -5.57
C ALA A 152 1.02 0.46 -4.68
N ALA A 153 1.88 -0.03 -3.78
CA ALA A 153 2.69 0.81 -2.90
C ALA A 153 3.63 1.74 -3.68
N VAL A 154 4.29 1.24 -4.73
CA VAL A 154 5.13 2.07 -5.61
C VAL A 154 4.31 3.15 -6.30
N ASN A 155 3.10 2.81 -6.77
CA ASN A 155 2.20 3.82 -7.36
C ASN A 155 1.73 4.86 -6.31
N HIS A 156 1.50 4.45 -5.05
CA HIS A 156 1.21 5.39 -3.96
C HIS A 156 2.36 6.39 -3.77
N ILE A 157 3.61 5.89 -3.76
CA ILE A 157 4.80 6.76 -3.66
C ILE A 157 4.84 7.74 -4.83
N LYS A 158 4.64 7.31 -6.08
CA LYS A 158 4.61 8.19 -7.25
C LYS A 158 3.56 9.30 -7.12
N VAL A 159 2.35 8.97 -6.66
CA VAL A 159 1.29 9.97 -6.45
C VAL A 159 1.67 10.94 -5.34
N GLY A 160 2.19 10.44 -4.20
CA GLY A 160 2.63 11.27 -3.08
C GLY A 160 3.74 12.24 -3.47
N ILE A 161 4.73 11.76 -4.20
CA ILE A 161 5.85 12.56 -4.72
C ILE A 161 5.34 13.68 -5.63
N ASN A 162 4.42 13.37 -6.54
CA ASN A 162 3.82 14.39 -7.40
C ASN A 162 3.06 15.46 -6.60
N GLN A 163 2.38 15.08 -5.50
CA GLN A 163 1.66 16.03 -4.65
C GLN A 163 2.58 17.02 -3.93
N ILE A 164 3.80 16.62 -3.59
CA ILE A 164 4.79 17.52 -2.95
C ILE A 164 5.67 18.24 -3.97
N GLY A 165 5.34 18.13 -5.26
CA GLY A 165 6.03 18.87 -6.32
C GLY A 165 7.42 18.34 -6.68
N LEU A 166 7.81 17.16 -6.18
CA LEU A 166 9.05 16.51 -6.58
C LEU A 166 8.82 15.83 -7.93
N LYS A 167 9.69 16.15 -8.89
CA LYS A 167 9.73 15.52 -10.23
C LYS A 167 10.95 14.59 -10.26
N ASP A 168 10.88 13.55 -11.10
CA ASP A 168 12.03 12.71 -11.47
C ASP A 168 12.66 11.84 -10.37
N ILE A 169 11.83 11.22 -9.52
CA ILE A 169 12.33 10.18 -8.65
C ILE A 169 12.54 8.90 -9.45
N LYS A 170 13.81 8.51 -9.57
CA LYS A 170 14.20 7.20 -10.09
C LYS A 170 13.85 6.13 -9.03
N ILE A 171 12.76 5.41 -9.27
CA ILE A 171 12.46 4.24 -8.44
C ILE A 171 13.50 3.16 -8.76
N ASN A 172 14.27 2.78 -7.75
CA ASN A 172 15.28 1.74 -7.91
C ASN A 172 14.60 0.44 -8.34
N LYS A 173 15.05 -0.12 -9.48
CA LYS A 173 14.52 -1.40 -10.02
C LYS A 173 14.77 -2.57 -9.05
N ASP A 174 15.69 -2.45 -8.11
CA ASP A 174 15.96 -3.44 -7.08
C ASP A 174 14.81 -3.59 -6.07
N LEU A 175 13.90 -2.61 -5.97
CA LEU A 175 12.67 -2.70 -5.18
C LEU A 175 11.87 -3.98 -5.52
N PHE A 176 11.97 -4.45 -6.74
CA PHE A 176 11.28 -5.66 -7.21
C PHE A 176 11.97 -6.97 -6.78
N LYS A 177 13.17 -6.93 -6.21
CA LYS A 177 13.79 -8.10 -5.56
C LYS A 177 13.04 -8.49 -4.29
N TYR A 178 12.33 -7.54 -3.67
CA TYR A 178 11.55 -7.75 -2.45
C TYR A 178 10.08 -8.15 -2.72
N CYS A 179 9.82 -8.75 -3.89
CA CYS A 179 8.47 -9.12 -4.32
C CYS A 179 7.79 -10.21 -3.48
N ASN A 180 8.48 -10.85 -2.55
CA ASN A 180 7.90 -11.84 -1.67
C ASN A 180 7.52 -11.22 -0.32
N PRO A 181 6.24 -11.22 0.05
CA PRO A 181 5.81 -10.72 1.36
C PRO A 181 6.42 -11.58 2.47
N ILE A 182 7.11 -10.93 3.41
CA ILE A 182 7.67 -11.60 4.58
C ILE A 182 6.57 -11.68 5.62
N LYS A 183 6.26 -12.92 6.05
CA LYS A 183 5.31 -13.15 7.12
C LYS A 183 6.00 -12.96 8.47
N ILE A 184 5.66 -11.90 9.18
CA ILE A 184 6.15 -11.64 10.52
C ILE A 184 5.26 -12.39 11.51
N LYS A 185 5.81 -13.40 12.19
CA LYS A 185 5.09 -14.25 13.14
C LYS A 185 5.25 -13.78 14.59
N SER A 186 6.29 -13.01 14.89
CA SER A 186 6.58 -12.56 16.24
C SER A 186 7.19 -11.16 16.29
N ASN A 187 7.16 -10.55 17.47
CA ASN A 187 7.82 -9.26 17.70
C ASN A 187 9.33 -9.34 17.47
N HIS A 188 9.96 -10.47 17.83
CA HIS A 188 11.38 -10.69 17.63
C HIS A 188 11.76 -10.74 16.14
N GLU A 189 10.95 -11.38 15.29
CA GLU A 189 11.15 -11.38 13.84
C GLU A 189 11.02 -9.99 13.26
N PHE A 190 10.08 -9.16 13.76
CA PHE A 190 9.95 -7.77 13.35
C PHE A 190 11.19 -6.95 13.71
N ASP A 191 11.69 -7.09 14.93
CA ASP A 191 12.89 -6.38 15.39
C ASP A 191 14.14 -6.81 14.60
N LYS A 192 14.24 -8.10 14.24
CA LYS A 192 15.28 -8.62 13.36
C LYS A 192 15.17 -8.04 11.95
N LEU A 193 13.96 -7.93 11.43
CA LEU A 193 13.67 -7.34 10.12
C LEU A 193 14.10 -5.86 10.07
N ILE A 194 13.79 -5.09 11.11
CA ILE A 194 14.21 -3.68 11.24
C ILE A 194 15.74 -3.56 11.13
N LYS A 195 16.48 -4.49 11.72
CA LYS A 195 17.96 -4.49 11.69
C LYS A 195 18.55 -4.96 10.36
N THR A 196 17.83 -5.78 9.61
CA THR A 196 18.36 -6.46 8.40
C THR A 196 18.02 -5.74 7.10
N TYR A 197 16.86 -5.08 7.05
CA TYR A 197 16.41 -4.39 5.84
C TYR A 197 16.49 -2.88 6.03
N GLN A 198 17.59 -2.29 5.58
CA GLN A 198 17.64 -0.85 5.29
C GLN A 198 16.69 -0.60 4.12
N ILE A 199 15.81 0.38 4.26
CA ILE A 199 15.02 0.87 3.13
C ILE A 199 16.01 1.37 2.08
N VAL A 200 15.84 0.89 0.86
CA VAL A 200 16.62 1.34 -0.28
C VAL A 200 16.53 2.86 -0.34
N ASP A 201 17.68 3.52 -0.18
CA ASP A 201 17.78 4.96 -0.27
C ASP A 201 17.16 5.43 -1.59
N ILE A 202 16.10 6.21 -1.49
CA ILE A 202 15.62 7.01 -2.61
C ILE A 202 16.61 8.13 -2.72
N GLN A 203 17.69 7.90 -3.48
CA GLN A 203 18.67 8.94 -3.75
C GLN A 203 17.96 10.09 -4.43
N LYS A 204 17.97 11.23 -3.76
CA LYS A 204 17.66 12.52 -4.38
C LYS A 204 18.74 12.73 -5.46
N VAL A 205 18.33 12.74 -6.71
CA VAL A 205 19.13 13.22 -7.83
C VAL A 205 18.86 14.70 -8.00
#